data_415f2ba09e0888b282620b1a5748e74a
#
_entry.id   415f2ba09e0888b282620b1a5748e74a
#
_cell.length_a   1.000
_cell.length_b   1.000
_cell.length_c   1.000
_cell.angle_alpha   90.00
_cell.angle_beta   90.00
_cell.angle_gamma   90.00
#
_symmetry.space_group_name_H-M   'P 1'
#
loop_
_entity.id
_entity.type
_entity.pdbx_description
1 polymer ?
#
loop_
_entity_poly.entity_id
_entity_poly.type
_entity_poly.pdbx_seq_one_letter_code
_entity_poly.pdbx_strand_id
1 'polypeptide(L)'
;MNTEGVWNPGDALEGQSLVLELIARGESLHQVLDTLLRVIQLQCPGMLASILLLDPDGSHVRHGAAPDLPEDYVRAIDGLAIGPQAGSCGTAAFTREPVIVGNIATDPLWNDYRAVALKNDLRACWSTPIFDSERRVLGTFAMYFRTPGLPNKSHLRLIDISTHIAAIAIMKHRAEEEIRRLGR
;
A
#
# COMPACT_ATOMS: atom_id res chain seq x y z
N MET A 1 -24.05 18.94 11.53
CA MET A 1 -24.69 17.62 11.35
C MET A 1 -23.62 16.71 10.79
N ASN A 2 -23.00 15.88 11.65
CA ASN A 2 -22.00 14.91 11.24
C ASN A 2 -22.71 13.76 10.53
N THR A 3 -22.59 13.71 9.22
CA THR A 3 -22.87 12.48 8.51
C THR A 3 -21.61 11.60 8.66
N GLU A 4 -21.53 10.86 9.77
CA GLU A 4 -20.67 9.70 9.84
C GLU A 4 -21.10 8.79 8.70
N GLY A 5 -20.23 8.64 7.70
CA GLY A 5 -20.45 7.72 6.60
C GLY A 5 -20.68 6.32 7.18
N VAL A 6 -21.91 5.85 7.08
CA VAL A 6 -22.27 4.51 7.55
C VAL A 6 -21.49 3.51 6.70
N TRP A 7 -20.49 2.88 7.33
CA TRP A 7 -19.80 1.76 6.70
C TRP A 7 -20.81 0.65 6.40
N ASN A 8 -20.97 0.35 5.11
CA ASN A 8 -21.86 -0.69 4.67
C ASN A 8 -21.07 -1.94 4.32
N PRO A 9 -21.19 -3.06 5.06
CA PRO A 9 -20.50 -4.32 4.75
C PRO A 9 -20.76 -4.84 3.34
N GLY A 10 -21.92 -4.52 2.74
CA GLY A 10 -22.26 -4.88 1.38
C GLY A 10 -21.37 -4.19 0.35
N ASP A 11 -21.09 -2.91 0.52
CA ASP A 11 -20.22 -2.14 -0.38
C ASP A 11 -18.78 -2.65 -0.33
N ALA A 12 -18.29 -3.05 0.84
CA ALA A 12 -16.98 -3.66 1.00
C ALA A 12 -16.88 -4.99 0.24
N LEU A 13 -17.89 -5.83 0.36
CA LEU A 13 -17.93 -7.13 -0.32
C LEU A 13 -18.02 -6.97 -1.83
N GLU A 14 -18.84 -6.04 -2.34
CA GLU A 14 -18.94 -5.71 -3.76
C GLU A 14 -17.61 -5.21 -4.31
N GLY A 15 -16.91 -4.35 -3.58
CA GLY A 15 -15.59 -3.84 -3.95
C GLY A 15 -14.55 -4.95 -4.05
N GLN A 16 -14.50 -5.87 -3.09
CA GLN A 16 -13.62 -7.04 -3.13
C GLN A 16 -13.92 -7.93 -4.32
N SER A 17 -15.19 -8.20 -4.59
CA SER A 17 -15.62 -9.01 -5.73
C SER A 17 -15.21 -8.38 -7.06
N LEU A 18 -15.31 -7.06 -7.19
CA LEU A 18 -14.85 -6.34 -8.37
C LEU A 18 -13.35 -6.54 -8.61
N VAL A 19 -12.53 -6.38 -7.58
CA VAL A 19 -11.07 -6.53 -7.69
C VAL A 19 -10.70 -7.97 -8.08
N LEU A 20 -11.30 -8.96 -7.44
CA LEU A 20 -11.08 -10.37 -7.75
C LEU A 20 -11.49 -10.70 -9.19
N GLU A 21 -12.57 -10.11 -9.68
CA GLU A 21 -13.01 -10.25 -11.07
C GLU A 21 -11.98 -9.67 -12.06
N LEU A 22 -11.40 -8.49 -11.76
CA LEU A 22 -10.33 -7.92 -12.58
C LEU A 22 -9.10 -8.81 -12.64
N ILE A 23 -8.73 -9.42 -11.52
CA ILE A 23 -7.63 -10.41 -11.47
C ILE A 23 -7.96 -11.61 -12.38
N ALA A 24 -9.16 -12.15 -12.28
CA ALA A 24 -9.60 -13.30 -13.07
C ALA A 24 -9.65 -13.01 -14.57
N ARG A 25 -9.97 -11.77 -14.96
CA ARG A 25 -9.99 -11.34 -16.36
C ARG A 25 -8.61 -11.08 -16.96
N GLY A 26 -7.56 -11.09 -16.15
CA GLY A 26 -6.20 -10.81 -16.61
C GLY A 26 -5.92 -9.34 -16.88
N GLU A 27 -6.61 -8.43 -16.21
CA GLU A 27 -6.30 -7.01 -16.27
C GLU A 27 -4.88 -6.72 -15.76
N SER A 28 -4.29 -5.60 -16.18
CA SER A 28 -2.92 -5.25 -15.80
C SER A 28 -2.79 -5.16 -14.27
N LEU A 29 -1.60 -5.46 -13.75
CA LEU A 29 -1.34 -5.36 -12.31
C LEU A 29 -1.63 -3.95 -11.79
N HIS A 30 -1.20 -2.91 -12.53
CA HIS A 30 -1.48 -1.53 -12.15
C HIS A 30 -2.98 -1.24 -12.02
N GLN A 31 -3.79 -1.68 -12.98
CA GLN A 31 -5.25 -1.49 -12.93
C GLN A 31 -5.87 -2.20 -11.73
N VAL A 32 -5.44 -3.44 -11.46
CA VAL A 32 -5.92 -4.22 -10.32
C VAL A 32 -5.60 -3.53 -9.01
N LEU A 33 -4.34 -3.12 -8.81
CA LEU A 33 -3.89 -2.46 -7.59
C LEU A 33 -4.53 -1.08 -7.42
N ASP A 34 -4.62 -0.30 -8.49
CA ASP A 34 -5.26 1.02 -8.46
C ASP A 34 -6.74 0.90 -8.05
N THR A 35 -7.47 -0.04 -8.64
CA THR A 35 -8.87 -0.28 -8.29
C THR A 35 -9.01 -0.75 -6.85
N LEU A 36 -8.15 -1.65 -6.38
CA LEU A 36 -8.13 -2.09 -4.98
C LEU A 36 -8.01 -0.90 -4.03
N LEU A 37 -7.03 -0.03 -4.28
CA LEU A 37 -6.80 1.12 -3.40
C LEU A 37 -7.96 2.12 -3.42
N ARG A 38 -8.58 2.35 -4.58
CA ARG A 38 -9.77 3.21 -4.68
C ARG A 38 -10.94 2.65 -3.90
N VAL A 39 -11.17 1.34 -3.98
CA VAL A 39 -12.20 0.65 -3.19
C VAL A 39 -11.95 0.81 -1.68
N ILE A 40 -10.71 0.62 -1.24
CA ILE A 40 -10.32 0.75 0.16
C ILE A 40 -10.46 2.20 0.64
N GLN A 41 -10.06 3.18 -0.15
CA GLN A 41 -10.18 4.60 0.20
C GLN A 41 -11.65 5.02 0.37
N LEU A 42 -12.59 4.47 -0.40
CA LEU A 42 -14.02 4.73 -0.22
C LEU A 42 -14.55 4.26 1.14
N GLN A 43 -13.96 3.24 1.71
CA GLN A 43 -14.36 2.68 3.00
C GLN A 43 -13.76 3.41 4.20
N CYS A 44 -12.76 4.25 3.96
CA CYS A 44 -12.09 5.04 5.01
C CYS A 44 -11.90 6.48 4.52
N PRO A 45 -12.95 7.33 4.58
CA PRO A 45 -12.87 8.71 4.12
C PRO A 45 -11.71 9.48 4.78
N GLY A 46 -10.95 10.20 3.96
CA GLY A 46 -9.77 10.95 4.40
C GLY A 46 -8.47 10.15 4.40
N MET A 47 -8.52 8.85 4.17
CA MET A 47 -7.34 8.02 4.04
C MET A 47 -6.87 8.00 2.57
N LEU A 48 -5.56 8.10 2.39
CA LEU A 48 -4.88 7.89 1.10
C LEU A 48 -4.09 6.59 1.18
N ALA A 49 -4.04 5.84 0.09
CA ALA A 49 -3.38 4.54 0.09
C ALA A 49 -2.37 4.41 -1.06
N SER A 50 -1.34 3.61 -0.82
CA SER A 50 -0.39 3.21 -1.86
C SER A 50 0.04 1.75 -1.70
N ILE A 51 0.49 1.17 -2.81
CA ILE A 51 1.21 -0.08 -2.83
C ILE A 51 2.55 0.16 -3.51
N LEU A 52 3.62 -0.17 -2.81
CA LEU A 52 4.98 -0.20 -3.35
C LEU A 52 5.35 -1.66 -3.64
N LEU A 53 5.99 -1.88 -4.77
CA LEU A 53 6.49 -3.19 -5.18
C LEU A 53 8.00 -3.27 -4.95
N LEU A 54 8.46 -4.35 -4.36
CA LEU A 54 9.88 -4.60 -4.18
C LEU A 54 10.50 -4.93 -5.54
N ASP A 55 11.57 -4.21 -5.90
CA ASP A 55 12.32 -4.48 -7.12
C ASP A 55 12.99 -5.86 -7.10
N PRO A 56 13.30 -6.45 -8.26
CA PRO A 56 14.02 -7.72 -8.34
C PRO A 56 15.38 -7.75 -7.61
N ASP A 57 16.00 -6.58 -7.40
CA ASP A 57 17.25 -6.46 -6.63
C ASP A 57 17.05 -6.71 -5.13
N GLY A 58 15.79 -6.70 -4.64
CA GLY A 58 15.46 -6.88 -3.24
C GLY A 58 15.82 -5.71 -2.33
N SER A 59 16.22 -4.57 -2.88
CA SER A 59 16.77 -3.43 -2.14
C SER A 59 16.05 -2.10 -2.33
N HIS A 60 15.19 -2.00 -3.33
CA HIS A 60 14.46 -0.78 -3.67
C HIS A 60 12.99 -1.07 -3.90
N VAL A 61 12.15 -0.08 -3.67
CA VAL A 61 10.70 -0.17 -3.91
C VAL A 61 10.26 0.84 -4.95
N ARG A 62 9.23 0.47 -5.73
CA ARG A 62 8.63 1.32 -6.75
C ARG A 62 7.12 1.31 -6.62
N HIS A 63 6.46 2.40 -7.01
CA HIS A 63 5.01 2.46 -6.93
C HIS A 63 4.36 1.46 -7.88
N GLY A 64 3.52 0.60 -7.30
CA GLY A 64 2.56 -0.22 -8.04
C GLY A 64 1.27 0.55 -8.31
N ALA A 65 0.78 1.27 -7.31
CA ALA A 65 -0.36 2.18 -7.41
C ALA A 65 -0.36 3.18 -6.25
N ALA A 66 -0.82 4.40 -6.51
CA ALA A 66 -0.99 5.47 -5.52
C ALA A 66 -2.03 6.47 -6.05
N PRO A 67 -3.33 6.11 -6.10
CA PRO A 67 -4.32 6.85 -6.88
C PRO A 67 -4.48 8.32 -6.50
N ASP A 68 -4.38 8.65 -5.22
CA ASP A 68 -4.68 10.00 -4.73
C ASP A 68 -3.55 10.64 -3.92
N LEU A 69 -2.38 9.99 -3.82
CA LEU A 69 -1.20 10.63 -3.23
C LEU A 69 -0.70 11.76 -4.13
N PRO A 70 -0.23 12.87 -3.54
CA PRO A 70 0.34 13.97 -4.31
C PRO A 70 1.51 13.51 -5.21
N GLU A 71 1.52 13.98 -6.44
CA GLU A 71 2.44 13.49 -7.47
C GLU A 71 3.91 13.75 -7.14
N ASP A 72 4.25 14.88 -6.55
CA ASP A 72 5.62 15.17 -6.14
C ASP A 72 6.10 14.27 -5.00
N TYR A 73 5.20 13.88 -4.08
CA TYR A 73 5.48 12.89 -3.05
C TYR A 73 5.73 11.51 -3.67
N VAL A 74 4.86 11.08 -4.58
CA VAL A 74 5.01 9.80 -5.30
C VAL A 74 6.37 9.73 -5.99
N ARG A 75 6.76 10.78 -6.71
CA ARG A 75 8.06 10.84 -7.38
C ARG A 75 9.25 10.82 -6.42
N ALA A 76 9.12 11.50 -5.28
CA ALA A 76 10.20 11.56 -4.27
C ALA A 76 10.45 10.20 -3.60
N ILE A 77 9.42 9.38 -3.46
CA ILE A 77 9.51 8.07 -2.81
C ILE A 77 9.83 6.96 -3.80
N ASP A 78 9.51 7.13 -5.08
CA ASP A 78 9.74 6.09 -6.08
C ASP A 78 11.22 5.76 -6.21
N GLY A 79 11.56 4.47 -6.11
CA GLY A 79 12.94 4.01 -6.10
C GLY A 79 13.65 4.09 -4.74
N LEU A 80 12.90 4.35 -3.67
CA LEU A 80 13.42 4.37 -2.30
C LEU A 80 14.17 3.08 -1.98
N ALA A 81 15.38 3.19 -1.41
CA ALA A 81 16.08 2.06 -0.84
C ALA A 81 15.42 1.62 0.48
N ILE A 82 15.16 0.32 0.63
CA ILE A 82 14.68 -0.20 1.90
C ILE A 82 15.81 -0.17 2.94
N GLY A 83 15.46 -0.08 4.21
CA GLY A 83 16.45 -0.01 5.27
C GLY A 83 15.80 0.12 6.64
N PRO A 84 16.61 0.14 7.72
CA PRO A 84 16.10 0.21 9.09
C PRO A 84 15.50 1.58 9.46
N GLN A 85 15.76 2.62 8.66
CA GLN A 85 15.23 3.98 8.84
C GLN A 85 14.84 4.59 7.50
N ALA A 86 13.89 4.00 6.82
CA ALA A 86 13.47 4.39 5.47
C ALA A 86 11.98 4.72 5.40
N GLY A 87 11.51 5.62 6.26
CA GLY A 87 10.09 5.93 6.42
C GLY A 87 9.30 4.73 6.95
N SER A 88 8.01 4.66 6.71
CA SER A 88 7.22 3.49 7.11
C SER A 88 7.40 2.34 6.11
N CYS A 89 7.31 2.62 4.81
CA CYS A 89 7.31 1.57 3.77
C CYS A 89 8.67 0.88 3.61
N GLY A 90 9.74 1.66 3.49
CA GLY A 90 11.09 1.09 3.36
C GLY A 90 11.53 0.34 4.60
N THR A 91 11.14 0.81 5.77
CA THR A 91 11.40 0.12 7.04
C THR A 91 10.59 -1.17 7.16
N ALA A 92 9.31 -1.16 6.79
CA ALA A 92 8.45 -2.35 6.82
C ALA A 92 8.97 -3.44 5.86
N ALA A 93 9.38 -3.06 4.65
CA ALA A 93 9.96 -4.01 3.69
C ALA A 93 11.26 -4.63 4.22
N PHE A 94 12.09 -3.84 4.89
CA PHE A 94 13.38 -4.28 5.43
C PHE A 94 13.21 -5.17 6.67
N THR A 95 12.39 -4.74 7.64
CA THR A 95 12.18 -5.48 8.89
C THR A 95 11.22 -6.66 8.74
N ARG A 96 10.42 -6.67 7.68
CA ARG A 96 9.38 -7.66 7.41
C ARG A 96 8.27 -7.66 8.46
N GLU A 97 8.03 -6.50 9.05
CA GLU A 97 7.04 -6.27 10.11
C GLU A 97 6.22 -5.02 9.76
N PRO A 98 4.97 -4.94 10.23
CA PRO A 98 4.22 -3.70 10.12
C PRO A 98 4.94 -2.55 10.82
N VAL A 99 4.93 -1.38 10.20
CA VAL A 99 5.51 -0.15 10.76
C VAL A 99 4.42 0.92 10.83
N ILE A 100 4.00 1.22 12.04
CA ILE A 100 2.93 2.16 12.33
C ILE A 100 3.55 3.47 12.83
N VAL A 101 3.58 4.47 11.95
CA VAL A 101 4.02 5.81 12.31
C VAL A 101 2.79 6.69 12.51
N GLY A 102 2.45 6.94 13.76
CA GLY A 102 1.28 7.74 14.13
C GLY A 102 1.50 9.24 13.99
N ASN A 103 2.76 9.71 13.95
CA ASN A 103 3.09 11.10 13.73
C ASN A 103 4.41 11.25 12.98
N ILE A 104 4.32 11.52 11.68
CA ILE A 104 5.48 11.70 10.80
C ILE A 104 6.35 12.87 11.25
N ALA A 105 5.75 13.92 11.82
CA ALA A 105 6.48 15.12 12.24
C ALA A 105 7.57 14.85 13.30
N THR A 106 7.39 13.80 14.09
CA THR A 106 8.26 13.50 15.24
C THR A 106 8.96 12.15 15.17
N ASP A 107 8.57 11.27 14.29
CA ASP A 107 9.12 9.91 14.23
C ASP A 107 10.48 9.88 13.52
N PRO A 108 11.54 9.34 14.16
CA PRO A 108 12.88 9.28 13.57
C PRO A 108 12.98 8.49 12.28
N LEU A 109 12.09 7.52 12.03
CA LEU A 109 12.07 6.75 10.79
C LEU A 109 11.87 7.63 9.55
N TRP A 110 11.30 8.81 9.72
CA TRP A 110 11.00 9.75 8.64
C TRP A 110 12.02 10.87 8.47
N ASN A 111 13.17 10.81 9.16
CA ASN A 111 14.18 11.90 9.11
C ASN A 111 14.51 12.34 7.69
N ASP A 112 14.74 11.41 6.76
CA ASP A 112 15.12 11.71 5.37
C ASP A 112 13.93 12.07 4.47
N TYR A 113 12.69 11.79 4.89
CA TYR A 113 11.48 11.96 4.07
C TYR A 113 10.44 12.88 4.71
N ARG A 114 10.71 13.34 5.93
CA ARG A 114 9.78 14.21 6.70
C ARG A 114 9.41 15.46 5.92
N ALA A 115 10.39 16.14 5.35
CA ALA A 115 10.16 17.40 4.67
C ALA A 115 9.18 17.26 3.50
N VAL A 116 9.36 16.25 2.65
CA VAL A 116 8.46 16.02 1.50
C VAL A 116 7.08 15.53 1.96
N ALA A 117 7.00 14.74 3.01
CA ALA A 117 5.72 14.29 3.57
C ALA A 117 4.92 15.47 4.15
N LEU A 118 5.53 16.28 5.00
CA LEU A 118 4.87 17.43 5.63
C LEU A 118 4.49 18.50 4.61
N LYS A 119 5.31 18.72 3.59
CA LYS A 119 4.99 19.61 2.46
C LYS A 119 3.69 19.21 1.78
N ASN A 120 3.41 17.91 1.70
CA ASN A 120 2.22 17.34 1.10
C ASN A 120 1.10 17.07 2.12
N ASP A 121 1.23 17.62 3.32
CA ASP A 121 0.25 17.50 4.40
C ASP A 121 -0.04 16.04 4.80
N LEU A 122 0.98 15.19 4.75
CA LEU A 122 0.91 13.81 5.25
C LEU A 122 1.44 13.77 6.68
N ARG A 123 0.63 13.29 7.61
CA ARG A 123 0.90 13.37 9.06
C ARG A 123 1.06 12.02 9.72
N ALA A 124 0.49 10.97 9.17
CA ALA A 124 0.64 9.59 9.64
C ALA A 124 0.81 8.65 8.45
N CYS A 125 1.57 7.59 8.64
CA CYS A 125 1.73 6.54 7.62
C CYS A 125 1.88 5.19 8.30
N TRP A 126 0.95 4.28 8.00
CA TRP A 126 0.97 2.90 8.48
C TRP A 126 1.27 1.97 7.32
N SER A 127 2.39 1.29 7.37
CA SER A 127 2.83 0.41 6.29
C SER A 127 2.87 -1.04 6.76
N THR A 128 2.37 -1.94 5.91
CA THR A 128 2.32 -3.38 6.19
C THR A 128 2.96 -4.14 5.03
N PRO A 129 3.89 -5.06 5.30
CA PRO A 129 4.47 -5.88 4.24
C PRO A 129 3.42 -6.76 3.56
N ILE A 130 3.57 -6.95 2.26
CA ILE A 130 2.81 -7.91 1.47
C ILE A 130 3.72 -9.11 1.22
N PHE A 131 3.27 -10.30 1.64
CA PHE A 131 4.06 -11.52 1.53
C PHE A 131 3.51 -12.48 0.48
N ASP A 132 4.41 -13.24 -0.14
CA ASP A 132 4.02 -14.43 -0.89
C ASP A 132 3.77 -15.63 0.03
N SER A 133 3.43 -16.79 -0.56
CA SER A 133 3.16 -18.03 0.18
C SER A 133 4.37 -18.56 0.96
N GLU A 134 5.59 -18.17 0.60
CA GLU A 134 6.84 -18.54 1.27
C GLU A 134 7.35 -17.45 2.22
N ARG A 135 6.50 -16.47 2.55
CA ARG A 135 6.82 -15.33 3.43
C ARG A 135 7.94 -14.43 2.88
N ARG A 136 8.13 -14.38 1.58
CA ARG A 136 9.00 -13.39 0.95
C ARG A 136 8.24 -12.10 0.71
N VAL A 137 8.90 -10.96 0.92
CA VAL A 137 8.28 -9.64 0.73
C VAL A 137 8.09 -9.37 -0.76
N LEU A 138 6.85 -9.10 -1.15
CA LEU A 138 6.46 -8.68 -2.50
C LEU A 138 6.45 -7.16 -2.64
N GLY A 139 6.16 -6.47 -1.57
CA GLY A 139 6.00 -5.04 -1.49
C GLY A 139 5.38 -4.63 -0.17
N THR A 140 4.81 -3.42 -0.13
CA THR A 140 4.15 -2.87 1.05
C THR A 140 2.83 -2.21 0.68
N PHE A 141 1.87 -2.31 1.59
CA PHE A 141 0.62 -1.56 1.55
C PHE A 141 0.67 -0.47 2.61
N ALA A 142 0.38 0.78 2.24
CA ALA A 142 0.44 1.91 3.16
C ALA A 142 -0.87 2.69 3.18
N MET A 143 -1.27 3.08 4.38
CA MET A 143 -2.32 4.05 4.64
C MET A 143 -1.69 5.35 5.12
N TYR A 144 -2.10 6.47 4.52
CA TYR A 144 -1.67 7.81 4.89
C TYR A 144 -2.84 8.63 5.39
N PHE A 145 -2.58 9.47 6.39
CA PHE A 145 -3.57 10.38 6.95
C PHE A 145 -3.01 11.80 7.07
N ARG A 146 -3.89 12.78 6.95
CA ARG A 146 -3.55 14.20 7.10
C ARG A 146 -3.57 14.68 8.55
N THR A 147 -3.93 13.80 9.48
CA THR A 147 -3.86 14.01 10.92
C THR A 147 -3.10 12.87 11.58
N PRO A 148 -2.34 13.13 12.65
CA PRO A 148 -1.72 12.05 13.43
C PRO A 148 -2.76 11.08 13.97
N GLY A 149 -2.38 9.81 14.09
CA GLY A 149 -3.26 8.79 14.65
C GLY A 149 -2.74 7.37 14.52
N LEU A 150 -3.39 6.46 15.21
CA LEU A 150 -3.09 5.03 15.24
C LEU A 150 -4.26 4.21 14.71
N PRO A 151 -4.02 3.01 14.17
CA PRO A 151 -5.08 2.18 13.62
C PRO A 151 -6.04 1.66 14.69
N ASN A 152 -7.31 1.63 14.36
CA ASN A 152 -8.34 0.93 15.12
C ASN A 152 -8.60 -0.47 14.51
N LYS A 153 -9.56 -1.21 15.09
CA LYS A 153 -9.90 -2.56 14.61
C LYS A 153 -10.40 -2.58 13.15
N SER A 154 -11.13 -1.55 12.71
CA SER A 154 -11.61 -1.44 11.34
C SER A 154 -10.46 -1.21 10.37
N HIS A 155 -9.50 -0.36 10.73
CA HIS A 155 -8.28 -0.15 9.94
C HIS A 155 -7.48 -1.43 9.80
N LEU A 156 -7.31 -2.19 10.89
CA LEU A 156 -6.54 -3.45 10.86
C LEU A 156 -7.22 -4.49 9.95
N ARG A 157 -8.54 -4.56 9.93
CA ARG A 157 -9.27 -5.44 9.00
C ARG A 157 -9.08 -5.04 7.54
N LEU A 158 -9.13 -3.74 7.23
CA LEU A 158 -8.85 -3.25 5.88
C LEU A 158 -7.42 -3.57 5.44
N ILE A 159 -6.46 -3.45 6.34
CA ILE A 159 -5.07 -3.81 6.08
C ILE A 159 -4.94 -5.29 5.72
N ASP A 160 -5.54 -6.18 6.50
CA ASP A 160 -5.50 -7.63 6.26
C ASP A 160 -6.11 -8.00 4.91
N ILE A 161 -7.27 -7.46 4.59
CA ILE A 161 -7.95 -7.69 3.32
C ILE A 161 -7.12 -7.16 2.15
N SER A 162 -6.61 -5.95 2.27
CA SER A 162 -5.84 -5.27 1.22
C SER A 162 -4.55 -5.99 0.90
N THR A 163 -3.80 -6.38 1.92
CA THR A 163 -2.52 -7.10 1.76
C THR A 163 -2.74 -8.48 1.17
N HIS A 164 -3.82 -9.16 1.56
CA HIS A 164 -4.14 -10.49 1.03
C HIS A 164 -4.51 -10.44 -0.45
N ILE A 165 -5.40 -9.54 -0.86
CA ILE A 165 -5.79 -9.39 -2.27
C ILE A 165 -4.61 -8.90 -3.12
N ALA A 166 -3.83 -7.94 -2.61
CA ALA A 166 -2.64 -7.46 -3.30
C ALA A 166 -1.63 -8.58 -3.53
N ALA A 167 -1.42 -9.46 -2.55
CA ALA A 167 -0.53 -10.62 -2.69
C ALA A 167 -1.00 -11.55 -3.82
N ILE A 168 -2.30 -11.85 -3.90
CA ILE A 168 -2.86 -12.67 -4.97
C ILE A 168 -2.58 -12.05 -6.35
N ALA A 169 -2.84 -10.76 -6.50
CA ALA A 169 -2.61 -10.04 -7.75
C ALA A 169 -1.14 -10.03 -8.16
N ILE A 170 -0.25 -9.73 -7.22
CA ILE A 170 1.20 -9.64 -7.48
C ILE A 170 1.77 -11.01 -7.81
N MET A 171 1.40 -12.05 -7.06
CA MET A 171 1.88 -13.41 -7.32
C MET A 171 1.43 -13.92 -8.69
N LYS A 172 0.18 -13.69 -9.07
CA LYS A 172 -0.33 -14.06 -10.39
C LYS A 172 0.46 -13.36 -11.50
N HIS A 173 0.66 -12.06 -11.37
CA HIS A 173 1.42 -11.27 -12.35
C HIS A 173 2.86 -11.78 -12.52
N ARG A 174 3.55 -12.04 -11.41
CA ARG A 174 4.92 -12.56 -11.44
C ARG A 174 5.00 -13.95 -12.07
N ALA A 175 4.04 -14.82 -11.80
CA ALA A 175 3.96 -16.14 -12.42
C ALA A 175 3.76 -16.05 -13.93
N GLU A 176 2.91 -15.16 -14.40
CA GLU A 176 2.66 -14.92 -15.83
C GLU A 176 3.90 -14.34 -16.54
N GLU A 177 4.63 -13.44 -15.90
CA GLU A 177 5.89 -12.89 -16.43
C GLU A 177 6.95 -13.98 -16.56
N GLU A 178 7.07 -14.84 -15.56
CA GLU A 178 8.03 -15.94 -15.60
C GLU A 178 7.71 -16.94 -16.71
N ILE A 179 6.44 -17.29 -16.89
CA ILE A 179 6.01 -18.14 -18.00
C ILE A 179 6.37 -17.50 -19.35
N ARG A 180 6.11 -16.21 -19.52
CA ARG A 180 6.48 -15.48 -20.75
C ARG A 180 8.00 -15.47 -20.98
N ARG A 181 8.79 -15.32 -19.91
CA ARG A 181 10.26 -15.33 -19.98
C ARG A 181 10.79 -16.68 -20.42
N LEU A 182 10.23 -17.79 -19.90
CA LEU A 182 10.66 -19.15 -20.18
C LEU A 182 10.17 -19.64 -21.56
N GLY A 183 9.10 -19.06 -22.11
CA GLY A 183 8.54 -19.41 -23.41
C GLY A 183 9.20 -18.71 -24.60
N ARG A 184 10.29 -17.96 -24.40
CA ARG A 184 11.07 -17.29 -25.45
C ARG A 184 12.39 -18.05 -25.75
#